data_8fc2d68eacb2a032b7df32abb935f295
#
_entry.id   8fc2d68eacb2a032b7df32abb935f295
#
_cell.length_a   1.000
_cell.length_b   1.000
_cell.length_c   1.000
_cell.angle_alpha   90.00
_cell.angle_beta   90.00
_cell.angle_gamma   90.00
#
_symmetry.space_group_name_H-M   'P 1'
#
loop_
_entity.id
_entity.type
_entity.pdbx_description
1 polymer ?
#
loop_
_entity_poly.entity_id
_entity_poly.type
_entity_poly.pdbx_seq_one_letter_code
_entity_poly.pdbx_strand_id
1 'polypeptide(L)'
;MSDRALATLAWRALLGAARTPALWIAMGVQIAFLSLYLLVWGDGLPLVGARPVLEQFATTQWIFLGLALPWTAARSGAAWRRDEIAQLAALGALLPSSAVAASVAALTVLLLAMAAAGLPLALLAQQISAVPAMDLWRTQLPLYALSLVAAPVTAACMLVVANRVMAWTAASAITFIMMIAVPQGLAGAAVLAALAVAAVALLVNGADRRFWYLSEQA
;
A
#
# COMPACT_ATOMS: atom_id res chain seq x y z
N MET A 1 12.23 12.64 -21.11
CA MET A 1 12.29 13.26 -19.75
C MET A 1 13.46 12.64 -19.01
N SER A 2 14.29 13.43 -18.34
CA SER A 2 15.42 12.85 -17.61
C SER A 2 14.91 12.12 -16.35
N ASP A 3 15.53 10.97 -16.01
CA ASP A 3 15.21 10.20 -14.78
C ASP A 3 15.24 11.06 -13.51
N ARG A 4 16.03 12.14 -13.53
CA ARG A 4 16.12 13.12 -12.46
C ARG A 4 14.80 13.87 -12.22
N ALA A 5 14.05 14.21 -13.27
CA ALA A 5 12.77 14.91 -13.14
C ALA A 5 11.71 13.99 -12.50
N LEU A 6 11.66 12.73 -12.90
CA LEU A 6 10.75 11.74 -12.32
C LEU A 6 11.06 11.49 -10.83
N ALA A 7 12.35 11.33 -10.49
CA ALA A 7 12.80 11.15 -9.11
C ALA A 7 12.44 12.37 -8.24
N THR A 8 12.62 13.59 -8.78
CA THR A 8 12.29 14.83 -8.05
C THR A 8 10.78 14.92 -7.76
N LEU A 9 9.95 14.52 -8.71
CA LEU A 9 8.50 14.51 -8.53
C LEU A 9 8.03 13.47 -7.51
N ALA A 10 8.55 12.24 -7.63
CA ALA A 10 8.25 11.18 -6.67
C ALA A 10 8.69 11.60 -5.25
N TRP A 11 9.85 12.24 -5.14
CA TRP A 11 10.34 12.77 -3.87
C TRP A 11 9.44 13.88 -3.29
N ARG A 12 8.98 14.82 -4.11
CA ARG A 12 8.03 15.87 -3.68
C ARG A 12 6.70 15.28 -3.25
N ALA A 13 6.17 14.31 -4.01
CA ALA A 13 4.95 13.60 -3.65
C ALA A 13 5.11 12.85 -2.32
N LEU A 14 6.24 12.18 -2.12
CA LEU A 14 6.58 11.47 -0.88
C LEU A 14 6.70 12.43 0.31
N LEU A 15 7.40 13.55 0.16
CA LEU A 15 7.51 14.56 1.23
C LEU A 15 6.15 15.17 1.57
N GLY A 16 5.31 15.45 0.57
CA GLY A 16 3.94 15.88 0.78
C GLY A 16 3.13 14.88 1.58
N ALA A 17 3.21 13.61 1.20
CA ALA A 17 2.53 12.51 1.87
C ALA A 17 3.03 12.29 3.31
N ALA A 18 4.34 12.38 3.53
CA ALA A 18 4.93 12.23 4.85
C ALA A 18 4.52 13.34 5.85
N ARG A 19 4.11 14.50 5.33
CA ARG A 19 3.60 15.62 6.14
C ARG A 19 2.12 15.46 6.49
N THR A 20 1.40 14.51 5.88
CA THR A 20 -0.02 14.33 6.17
C THR A 20 -0.20 13.58 7.49
N PRO A 21 -1.13 14.02 8.33
CA PRO A 21 -1.39 13.35 9.61
C PRO A 21 -1.92 11.92 9.43
N ALA A 22 -2.53 11.62 8.28
CA ALA A 22 -3.12 10.31 8.01
C ALA A 22 -2.11 9.15 8.11
N LEU A 23 -0.88 9.34 7.59
CA LEU A 23 0.19 8.35 7.71
C LEU A 23 0.55 8.08 9.18
N TRP A 24 0.82 9.15 9.92
CA TRP A 24 1.27 9.04 11.31
C TRP A 24 0.20 8.49 12.23
N ILE A 25 -1.08 8.86 12.00
CA ILE A 25 -2.22 8.30 12.70
C ILE A 25 -2.32 6.80 12.42
N ALA A 26 -2.24 6.39 11.15
CA ALA A 26 -2.33 4.98 10.77
C ALA A 26 -1.19 4.16 11.39
N MET A 27 0.06 4.65 11.32
CA MET A 27 1.21 3.99 11.94
C MET A 27 1.08 3.93 13.47
N GLY A 28 0.65 5.01 14.11
CA GLY A 28 0.45 5.06 15.55
C GLY A 28 -0.64 4.10 16.02
N VAL A 29 -1.78 4.06 15.31
CA VAL A 29 -2.87 3.11 15.59
C VAL A 29 -2.40 1.67 15.36
N GLN A 30 -1.66 1.40 14.29
CA GLN A 30 -1.08 0.07 14.04
C GLN A 30 -0.18 -0.38 15.19
N ILE A 31 0.77 0.46 15.59
CA ILE A 31 1.70 0.13 16.67
C ILE A 31 0.95 -0.07 17.98
N ALA A 32 0.03 0.84 18.33
CA ALA A 32 -0.77 0.73 19.56
C ALA A 32 -1.61 -0.56 19.58
N PHE A 33 -2.29 -0.86 18.47
CA PHE A 33 -3.14 -2.03 18.34
C PHE A 33 -2.34 -3.35 18.44
N LEU A 34 -1.21 -3.43 17.72
CA LEU A 34 -0.34 -4.59 17.74
C LEU A 34 0.38 -4.76 19.09
N SER A 35 0.74 -3.65 19.77
CA SER A 35 1.30 -3.69 21.12
C SER A 35 0.27 -4.19 22.13
N LEU A 36 -0.97 -3.68 22.05
CA LEU A 36 -2.07 -4.15 22.89
C LEU A 36 -2.34 -5.65 22.65
N TYR A 37 -2.32 -6.08 21.39
CA TYR A 37 -2.44 -7.50 21.04
C TYR A 37 -1.38 -8.35 21.74
N LEU A 38 -0.11 -7.94 21.68
CA LEU A 38 0.99 -8.67 22.33
C LEU A 38 0.88 -8.66 23.86
N LEU A 39 0.43 -7.56 24.47
CA LEU A 39 0.20 -7.47 25.90
C LEU A 39 -0.91 -8.41 26.40
N VAL A 40 -2.00 -8.51 25.63
CA VAL A 40 -3.16 -9.34 26.03
C VAL A 40 -2.94 -10.81 25.73
N TRP A 41 -2.27 -11.12 24.62
CA TRP A 41 -2.17 -12.50 24.11
C TRP A 41 -0.75 -13.07 24.14
N GLY A 42 0.26 -12.23 24.46
CA GLY A 42 1.67 -12.65 24.52
C GLY A 42 2.01 -13.58 25.66
N ASP A 43 1.22 -13.58 26.74
CA ASP A 43 1.44 -14.43 27.92
C ASP A 43 1.04 -15.91 27.73
N GLY A 44 0.83 -16.33 26.47
CA GLY A 44 0.70 -17.74 26.13
C GLY A 44 -0.57 -18.42 26.60
N LEU A 45 -1.66 -17.66 26.86
CA LEU A 45 -2.97 -18.27 27.05
C LEU A 45 -3.36 -18.95 25.72
N PRO A 46 -3.54 -20.28 25.72
CA PRO A 46 -3.91 -21.02 24.53
C PRO A 46 -5.37 -20.75 24.21
N LEU A 47 -5.66 -19.59 23.63
CA LEU A 47 -6.98 -19.31 23.12
C LEU A 47 -7.06 -19.88 21.70
N VAL A 48 -7.79 -20.99 21.64
CA VAL A 48 -8.28 -21.63 20.42
C VAL A 48 -7.18 -22.11 19.46
N GLY A 49 -6.66 -23.30 19.74
CA GLY A 49 -5.87 -24.11 18.81
C GLY A 49 -4.46 -23.59 18.60
N ALA A 50 -3.50 -24.35 19.02
CA ALA A 50 -2.04 -24.30 18.98
C ALA A 50 -1.34 -23.54 17.81
N ARG A 51 -1.85 -22.38 17.40
CA ARG A 51 -1.15 -21.52 16.43
C ARG A 51 -0.14 -20.66 17.18
N PRO A 52 1.10 -20.59 16.70
CA PRO A 52 2.11 -19.70 17.26
C PRO A 52 1.61 -18.24 17.32
N VAL A 53 1.98 -17.52 18.38
CA VAL A 53 1.62 -16.09 18.55
C VAL A 53 1.97 -15.27 17.31
N LEU A 54 3.07 -15.61 16.64
CA LEU A 54 3.50 -14.98 15.40
C LEU A 54 2.46 -15.08 14.26
N GLU A 55 1.82 -16.24 14.07
CA GLU A 55 0.82 -16.39 13.00
C GLU A 55 -0.44 -15.59 13.28
N GLN A 56 -0.88 -15.57 14.53
CA GLN A 56 -2.03 -14.78 14.94
C GLN A 56 -1.74 -13.28 14.85
N PHE A 57 -0.54 -12.87 15.26
CA PHE A 57 -0.04 -11.51 15.12
C PHE A 57 -0.03 -11.08 13.65
N ALA A 58 0.55 -11.91 12.77
CA ALA A 58 0.62 -11.64 11.34
C ALA A 58 -0.77 -11.55 10.71
N THR A 59 -1.72 -12.41 11.11
CA THR A 59 -3.11 -12.35 10.64
C THR A 59 -3.78 -11.06 11.07
N THR A 60 -3.57 -10.63 12.30
CA THR A 60 -4.10 -9.37 12.84
C THR A 60 -3.52 -8.16 12.09
N GLN A 61 -2.21 -8.16 11.86
CA GLN A 61 -1.54 -7.13 11.07
C GLN A 61 -2.03 -7.12 9.62
N TRP A 62 -2.26 -8.30 9.02
CA TRP A 62 -2.81 -8.46 7.67
C TRP A 62 -4.15 -7.79 7.52
N ILE A 63 -5.09 -8.06 8.43
CA ILE A 63 -6.43 -7.45 8.41
C ILE A 63 -6.34 -5.93 8.58
N PHE A 64 -5.53 -5.46 9.54
CA PHE A 64 -5.34 -4.04 9.76
C PHE A 64 -4.79 -3.33 8.52
N LEU A 65 -3.71 -3.86 7.93
CA LEU A 65 -3.09 -3.26 6.74
C LEU A 65 -4.04 -3.28 5.53
N GLY A 66 -4.82 -4.35 5.34
CA GLY A 66 -5.78 -4.42 4.24
C GLY A 66 -6.78 -3.26 4.23
N LEU A 67 -7.15 -2.77 5.41
CA LEU A 67 -8.05 -1.61 5.56
C LEU A 67 -7.28 -0.28 5.56
N ALA A 68 -6.15 -0.23 6.27
CA ALA A 68 -5.41 1.00 6.51
C ALA A 68 -4.59 1.47 5.31
N LEU A 69 -4.04 0.54 4.49
CA LEU A 69 -3.21 0.89 3.33
C LEU A 69 -3.98 1.74 2.30
N PRO A 70 -5.17 1.34 1.78
CA PRO A 70 -5.90 2.15 0.82
C PRO A 70 -6.38 3.47 1.41
N TRP A 71 -6.77 3.48 2.69
CA TRP A 71 -7.18 4.70 3.39
C TRP A 71 -6.03 5.70 3.49
N THR A 72 -4.86 5.24 3.92
CA THR A 72 -3.66 6.07 4.04
C THR A 72 -3.22 6.58 2.67
N ALA A 73 -3.22 5.73 1.65
CA ALA A 73 -2.88 6.09 0.28
C ALA A 73 -3.80 7.19 -0.25
N ALA A 74 -5.12 7.05 -0.11
CA ALA A 74 -6.09 8.02 -0.59
C ALA A 74 -6.01 9.37 0.14
N ARG A 75 -5.61 9.37 1.42
CA ARG A 75 -5.50 10.57 2.27
C ARG A 75 -4.13 11.24 2.22
N SER A 76 -3.11 10.54 1.77
CA SER A 76 -1.73 11.03 1.79
C SER A 76 -1.45 12.19 0.83
N GLY A 77 -2.32 12.45 -0.15
CA GLY A 77 -2.06 13.43 -1.22
C GLY A 77 -1.01 12.96 -2.25
N ALA A 78 -0.40 11.79 -2.08
CA ALA A 78 0.49 11.21 -3.07
C ALA A 78 -0.27 10.53 -4.22
N ALA A 79 -1.52 10.13 -3.99
CA ALA A 79 -2.43 9.65 -5.03
C ALA A 79 -3.06 10.84 -5.75
N TRP A 80 -2.48 11.22 -6.88
CA TRP A 80 -3.00 12.33 -7.67
C TRP A 80 -4.28 11.96 -8.40
N ARG A 81 -5.19 12.93 -8.46
CA ARG A 81 -6.44 12.81 -9.19
C ARG A 81 -6.23 13.08 -10.67
N ARG A 82 -7.18 12.60 -11.48
CA ARG A 82 -7.19 12.84 -12.92
C ARG A 82 -7.06 14.32 -13.26
N ASP A 83 -7.81 15.18 -12.57
CA ASP A 83 -7.82 16.63 -12.82
C ASP A 83 -6.47 17.28 -12.52
N GLU A 84 -5.79 16.85 -11.46
CA GLU A 84 -4.45 17.31 -11.08
C GLU A 84 -3.41 16.92 -12.14
N ILE A 85 -3.49 15.68 -12.64
CA ILE A 85 -2.61 15.21 -13.72
C ILE A 85 -2.91 15.96 -15.03
N ALA A 86 -4.19 16.19 -15.36
CA ALA A 86 -4.58 16.93 -16.53
C ALA A 86 -4.07 18.37 -16.49
N GLN A 87 -4.14 19.05 -15.35
CA GLN A 87 -3.57 20.39 -15.17
C GLN A 87 -2.05 20.41 -15.36
N LEU A 88 -1.33 19.44 -14.81
CA LEU A 88 0.11 19.31 -14.97
C LEU A 88 0.50 19.05 -16.44
N ALA A 89 -0.29 18.22 -17.12
CA ALA A 89 -0.09 17.95 -18.55
C ALA A 89 -0.38 19.18 -19.42
N ALA A 90 -1.45 19.93 -19.15
CA ALA A 90 -1.82 21.15 -19.86
C ALA A 90 -0.77 22.26 -19.72
N LEU A 91 -0.06 22.32 -18.59
CA LEU A 91 1.04 23.24 -18.37
C LEU A 91 2.33 22.82 -19.13
N GLY A 92 2.30 21.71 -19.88
CA GLY A 92 3.48 21.16 -20.57
C GLY A 92 4.58 20.68 -19.65
N ALA A 93 4.29 20.61 -18.35
CA ALA A 93 5.29 20.29 -17.32
C ALA A 93 5.67 18.81 -17.33
N LEU A 94 4.74 17.91 -17.68
CA LEU A 94 4.91 16.46 -17.53
C LEU A 94 4.04 15.65 -18.50
N LEU A 95 4.56 14.47 -18.87
CA LEU A 95 3.75 13.42 -19.47
C LEU A 95 2.84 12.78 -18.41
N PRO A 96 1.57 12.49 -18.73
CA PRO A 96 0.63 11.84 -17.79
C PRO A 96 1.17 10.53 -17.21
N SER A 97 1.83 9.70 -18.02
CA SER A 97 2.47 8.46 -17.57
C SER A 97 3.54 8.68 -16.51
N SER A 98 4.32 9.76 -16.65
CA SER A 98 5.36 10.12 -15.68
C SER A 98 4.78 10.59 -14.36
N ALA A 99 3.67 11.33 -14.38
CA ALA A 99 2.95 11.77 -13.19
C ALA A 99 2.37 10.55 -12.44
N VAL A 100 1.73 9.64 -13.17
CA VAL A 100 1.20 8.38 -12.62
C VAL A 100 2.32 7.54 -12.02
N ALA A 101 3.43 7.35 -12.73
CA ALA A 101 4.57 6.58 -12.24
C ALA A 101 5.17 7.19 -10.97
N ALA A 102 5.32 8.51 -10.90
CA ALA A 102 5.80 9.21 -9.70
C ALA A 102 4.86 9.06 -8.51
N SER A 103 3.54 9.15 -8.74
CA SER A 103 2.51 8.94 -7.72
C SER A 103 2.57 7.51 -7.18
N VAL A 104 2.58 6.50 -8.06
CA VAL A 104 2.67 5.09 -7.64
C VAL A 104 3.96 4.81 -6.89
N ALA A 105 5.10 5.33 -7.34
CA ALA A 105 6.37 5.17 -6.65
C ALA A 105 6.35 5.77 -5.23
N ALA A 106 5.81 7.00 -5.09
CA ALA A 106 5.67 7.65 -3.78
C ALA A 106 4.73 6.88 -2.85
N LEU A 107 3.59 6.41 -3.36
CA LEU A 107 2.65 5.57 -2.61
C LEU A 107 3.30 4.26 -2.18
N THR A 108 4.03 3.60 -3.07
CA THR A 108 4.73 2.34 -2.78
C THR A 108 5.68 2.51 -1.60
N VAL A 109 6.53 3.53 -1.61
CA VAL A 109 7.46 3.80 -0.50
C VAL A 109 6.71 4.08 0.79
N LEU A 110 5.64 4.89 0.74
CA LEU A 110 4.82 5.22 1.89
C LEU A 110 4.17 3.99 2.52
N LEU A 111 3.54 3.15 1.70
CA LEU A 111 2.84 1.97 2.17
C LEU A 111 3.80 0.87 2.66
N LEU A 112 4.97 0.74 2.04
CA LEU A 112 6.05 -0.13 2.55
C LEU A 112 6.55 0.34 3.91
N ALA A 113 6.74 1.64 4.10
CA ALA A 113 7.14 2.20 5.40
C ALA A 113 6.08 1.91 6.48
N MET A 114 4.79 2.02 6.12
CA MET A 114 3.70 1.67 7.01
C MET A 114 3.68 0.18 7.37
N ALA A 115 3.87 -0.71 6.40
CA ALA A 115 3.98 -2.15 6.68
C ALA A 115 5.19 -2.46 7.57
N ALA A 116 6.33 -1.81 7.32
CA ALA A 116 7.57 -1.99 8.08
C ALA A 116 7.47 -1.47 9.53
N ALA A 117 6.56 -0.53 9.81
CA ALA A 117 6.36 -0.03 11.18
C ALA A 117 5.93 -1.12 12.18
N GLY A 118 5.31 -2.20 11.70
CA GLY A 118 4.97 -3.36 12.53
C GLY A 118 6.10 -4.38 12.73
N LEU A 119 7.22 -4.24 11.99
CA LEU A 119 8.31 -5.23 12.02
C LEU A 119 8.95 -5.41 13.40
N PRO A 120 9.24 -4.36 14.20
CA PRO A 120 9.79 -4.55 15.54
C PRO A 120 8.89 -5.40 16.45
N LEU A 121 7.57 -5.21 16.35
CA LEU A 121 6.60 -6.00 17.12
C LEU A 121 6.47 -7.43 16.57
N ALA A 122 6.61 -7.63 15.27
CA ALA A 122 6.65 -8.96 14.66
C ALA A 122 7.91 -9.75 15.11
N LEU A 123 9.06 -9.09 15.25
CA LEU A 123 10.27 -9.68 15.82
C LEU A 123 10.05 -10.08 17.29
N LEU A 124 9.37 -9.24 18.06
CA LEU A 124 9.01 -9.58 19.44
C LEU A 124 8.06 -10.78 19.50
N ALA A 125 7.03 -10.81 18.65
CA ALA A 125 6.11 -11.95 18.53
C ALA A 125 6.83 -13.25 18.14
N GLN A 126 7.83 -13.16 17.25
CA GLN A 126 8.68 -14.30 16.88
C GLN A 126 9.48 -14.82 18.09
N GLN A 127 10.07 -13.93 18.87
CA GLN A 127 10.82 -14.33 20.07
C GLN A 127 9.91 -14.99 21.11
N ILE A 128 8.72 -14.45 21.36
CA ILE A 128 7.72 -15.03 22.25
C ILE A 128 7.29 -16.42 21.77
N SER A 129 7.12 -16.59 20.46
CA SER A 129 6.71 -17.86 19.84
C SER A 129 7.85 -18.91 19.77
N ALA A 130 9.10 -18.49 20.00
CA ALA A 130 10.30 -19.32 19.83
C ALA A 130 10.38 -20.03 18.47
N VAL A 131 9.88 -19.39 17.39
CA VAL A 131 9.88 -19.95 16.04
C VAL A 131 11.10 -19.50 15.23
N PRO A 132 11.51 -20.27 14.19
CA PRO A 132 12.63 -19.89 13.34
C PRO A 132 12.46 -18.56 12.64
N ALA A 133 13.56 -17.85 12.37
CA ALA A 133 13.53 -16.57 11.63
C ALA A 133 12.88 -16.68 10.24
N MET A 134 12.93 -17.86 9.61
CA MET A 134 12.29 -18.11 8.32
C MET A 134 10.77 -17.95 8.39
N ASP A 135 10.16 -18.32 9.51
CA ASP A 135 8.70 -18.19 9.69
C ASP A 135 8.29 -16.73 9.85
N LEU A 136 9.14 -15.87 10.42
CA LEU A 136 8.94 -14.42 10.40
C LEU A 136 8.82 -13.92 8.96
N TRP A 137 9.76 -14.28 8.09
CA TRP A 137 9.72 -13.83 6.70
C TRP A 137 8.54 -14.41 5.91
N ARG A 138 8.17 -15.67 6.16
CA ARG A 138 6.98 -16.26 5.55
C ARG A 138 5.70 -15.51 5.89
N THR A 139 5.61 -14.91 7.08
CA THR A 139 4.44 -14.14 7.51
C THR A 139 4.52 -12.67 7.11
N GLN A 140 5.71 -12.07 7.05
CA GLN A 140 5.88 -10.65 6.76
C GLN A 140 5.95 -10.32 5.26
N LEU A 141 6.55 -11.18 4.42
CA LEU A 141 6.67 -10.95 2.98
C LEU A 141 5.32 -10.72 2.28
N PRO A 142 4.23 -11.45 2.58
CA PRO A 142 2.91 -11.17 2.02
C PRO A 142 2.40 -9.77 2.36
N LEU A 143 2.71 -9.24 3.56
CA LEU A 143 2.30 -7.89 3.98
C LEU A 143 2.99 -6.81 3.14
N TYR A 144 4.29 -6.98 2.88
CA TYR A 144 5.01 -6.08 1.98
C TYR A 144 4.50 -6.18 0.55
N ALA A 145 4.23 -7.40 0.07
CA ALA A 145 3.66 -7.62 -1.25
C ALA A 145 2.25 -7.00 -1.39
N LEU A 146 1.43 -7.07 -0.34
CA LEU A 146 0.12 -6.39 -0.29
C LEU A 146 0.29 -4.88 -0.43
N SER A 147 1.30 -4.29 0.23
CA SER A 147 1.60 -2.86 0.12
C SER A 147 1.99 -2.47 -1.30
N LEU A 148 2.75 -3.33 -2.00
CA LEU A 148 3.11 -3.12 -3.41
C LEU A 148 1.89 -3.11 -4.34
N VAL A 149 0.88 -3.95 -4.08
CA VAL A 149 -0.36 -4.00 -4.87
C VAL A 149 -1.30 -2.85 -4.50
N ALA A 150 -1.41 -2.52 -3.22
CA ALA A 150 -2.33 -1.48 -2.75
C ALA A 150 -1.99 -0.09 -3.36
N ALA A 151 -0.72 0.19 -3.63
CA ALA A 151 -0.28 1.45 -4.24
C ALA A 151 -0.89 1.67 -5.65
N PRO A 152 -0.65 0.80 -6.65
CA PRO A 152 -1.22 0.99 -7.98
C PRO A 152 -2.74 0.82 -8.01
N VAL A 153 -3.33 -0.05 -7.18
CA VAL A 153 -4.78 -0.19 -7.08
C VAL A 153 -5.41 1.11 -6.59
N THR A 154 -4.86 1.72 -5.54
CA THR A 154 -5.38 3.01 -5.05
C THR A 154 -5.17 4.12 -6.07
N ALA A 155 -4.02 4.19 -6.72
CA ALA A 155 -3.79 5.15 -7.80
C ALA A 155 -4.79 4.98 -8.94
N ALA A 156 -5.07 3.74 -9.37
CA ALA A 156 -6.08 3.46 -10.39
C ALA A 156 -7.48 3.94 -9.99
N CYS A 157 -7.90 3.62 -8.77
CA CYS A 157 -9.20 4.05 -8.26
C CYS A 157 -9.30 5.58 -8.19
N MET A 158 -8.25 6.28 -7.79
CA MET A 158 -8.19 7.74 -7.72
C MET A 158 -8.23 8.40 -9.11
N LEU A 159 -7.75 7.72 -10.15
CA LEU A 159 -7.81 8.20 -11.54
C LEU A 159 -9.17 7.97 -12.21
N VAL A 160 -9.86 6.88 -11.82
CA VAL A 160 -11.12 6.49 -12.47
C VAL A 160 -12.33 7.09 -11.75
N VAL A 161 -12.29 7.16 -10.43
CA VAL A 161 -13.43 7.56 -9.60
C VAL A 161 -13.29 9.03 -9.18
N ALA A 162 -14.26 9.86 -9.56
CA ALA A 162 -14.23 11.30 -9.28
C ALA A 162 -14.29 11.62 -7.77
N ASN A 163 -15.03 10.82 -6.99
CA ASN A 163 -15.21 11.04 -5.56
C ASN A 163 -14.13 10.29 -4.77
N ARG A 164 -13.36 11.03 -3.94
CA ARG A 164 -12.28 10.43 -3.12
C ARG A 164 -12.76 9.34 -2.17
N VAL A 165 -13.95 9.50 -1.58
CA VAL A 165 -14.51 8.49 -0.66
C VAL A 165 -14.83 7.21 -1.42
N MET A 166 -15.49 7.34 -2.58
CA MET A 166 -15.79 6.17 -3.43
C MET A 166 -14.52 5.51 -3.99
N ALA A 167 -13.50 6.31 -4.35
CA ALA A 167 -12.22 5.78 -4.80
C ALA A 167 -11.53 4.98 -3.69
N TRP A 168 -11.54 5.50 -2.46
CA TRP A 168 -11.02 4.79 -1.29
C TRP A 168 -11.80 3.51 -1.00
N THR A 169 -13.13 3.55 -0.97
CA THR A 169 -13.94 2.35 -0.71
C THR A 169 -13.74 1.28 -1.78
N ALA A 170 -13.64 1.67 -3.06
CA ALA A 170 -13.33 0.75 -4.15
C ALA A 170 -11.92 0.13 -3.99
N ALA A 171 -10.90 0.94 -3.69
CA ALA A 171 -9.56 0.44 -3.46
C ALA A 171 -9.49 -0.50 -2.25
N SER A 172 -10.20 -0.18 -1.16
CA SER A 172 -10.28 -1.04 0.03
C SER A 172 -10.96 -2.37 -0.28
N ALA A 173 -12.08 -2.35 -1.03
CA ALA A 173 -12.78 -3.55 -1.43
C ALA A 173 -11.90 -4.46 -2.31
N ILE A 174 -11.20 -3.89 -3.30
CA ILE A 174 -10.29 -4.65 -4.16
C ILE A 174 -9.15 -5.25 -3.35
N THR A 175 -8.51 -4.46 -2.48
CA THR A 175 -7.41 -4.92 -1.63
C THR A 175 -7.88 -6.02 -0.69
N PHE A 176 -9.08 -5.90 -0.13
CA PHE A 176 -9.67 -6.90 0.76
C PHE A 176 -10.00 -8.21 0.02
N ILE A 177 -10.55 -8.12 -1.21
CA ILE A 177 -10.77 -9.29 -2.05
C ILE A 177 -9.45 -9.99 -2.36
N MET A 178 -8.40 -9.26 -2.68
CA MET A 178 -7.07 -9.82 -2.92
C MET A 178 -6.51 -10.51 -1.67
N MET A 179 -6.74 -9.94 -0.48
CA MET A 179 -6.36 -10.56 0.79
C MET A 179 -7.00 -11.93 1.01
N ILE A 180 -8.26 -12.08 0.63
CA ILE A 180 -9.00 -13.34 0.80
C ILE A 180 -8.63 -14.34 -0.30
N ALA A 181 -8.47 -13.86 -1.53
CA ALA A 181 -8.23 -14.70 -2.70
C ALA A 181 -6.80 -15.25 -2.79
N VAL A 182 -5.83 -14.52 -2.23
CA VAL A 182 -4.40 -14.89 -2.33
C VAL A 182 -3.98 -15.67 -1.08
N PRO A 183 -3.42 -16.87 -1.23
CA PRO A 183 -2.97 -17.67 -0.09
C PRO A 183 -1.86 -16.94 0.67
N GLN A 184 -1.86 -17.09 1.98
CA GLN A 184 -0.80 -16.55 2.83
C GLN A 184 0.50 -17.35 2.60
N GLY A 185 1.64 -16.66 2.70
CA GLY A 185 2.97 -17.25 2.55
C GLY A 185 3.72 -16.78 1.29
N LEU A 186 4.84 -17.42 1.00
CA LEU A 186 5.75 -17.00 -0.07
C LEU A 186 5.12 -17.05 -1.46
N ALA A 187 4.28 -18.07 -1.73
CA ALA A 187 3.57 -18.18 -3.01
C ALA A 187 2.60 -17.02 -3.21
N GLY A 188 1.84 -16.67 -2.16
CA GLY A 188 0.95 -15.50 -2.20
C GLY A 188 1.70 -14.19 -2.36
N ALA A 189 2.83 -14.02 -1.70
CA ALA A 189 3.68 -12.86 -1.87
C ALA A 189 4.16 -12.71 -3.33
N ALA A 190 4.55 -13.81 -3.98
CA ALA A 190 4.96 -13.80 -5.39
C ALA A 190 3.79 -13.42 -6.32
N VAL A 191 2.58 -13.96 -6.09
CA VAL A 191 1.38 -13.61 -6.85
C VAL A 191 1.05 -12.13 -6.70
N LEU A 192 1.05 -11.60 -5.47
CA LEU A 192 0.81 -10.17 -5.22
C LEU A 192 1.86 -9.29 -5.90
N ALA A 193 3.13 -9.65 -5.82
CA ALA A 193 4.20 -8.90 -6.50
C ALA A 193 4.01 -8.88 -8.02
N ALA A 194 3.66 -10.01 -8.63
CA ALA A 194 3.36 -10.08 -10.06
C ALA A 194 2.15 -9.22 -10.44
N LEU A 195 1.08 -9.23 -9.65
CA LEU A 195 -0.09 -8.38 -9.83
C LEU A 195 0.26 -6.88 -9.69
N ALA A 196 1.15 -6.53 -8.77
CA ALA A 196 1.63 -5.15 -8.62
C ALA A 196 2.34 -4.68 -9.89
N VAL A 197 3.28 -5.47 -10.42
CA VAL A 197 4.00 -5.15 -11.66
C VAL A 197 3.03 -4.99 -12.84
N ALA A 198 2.09 -5.92 -13.00
CA ALA A 198 1.09 -5.85 -14.06
C ALA A 198 0.21 -4.59 -13.93
N ALA A 199 -0.25 -4.26 -12.71
CA ALA A 199 -1.06 -3.08 -12.45
C ALA A 199 -0.31 -1.79 -12.76
N VAL A 200 0.96 -1.67 -12.37
CA VAL A 200 1.81 -0.52 -12.69
C VAL A 200 1.98 -0.38 -14.20
N ALA A 201 2.31 -1.48 -14.90
CA ALA A 201 2.48 -1.48 -16.35
C ALA A 201 1.20 -1.02 -17.07
N LEU A 202 0.03 -1.54 -16.66
CA LEU A 202 -1.26 -1.15 -17.24
C LEU A 202 -1.61 0.32 -16.97
N LEU A 203 -1.33 0.82 -15.77
CA LEU A 203 -1.59 2.22 -15.41
C LEU A 203 -0.71 3.18 -16.20
N VAL A 204 0.59 2.92 -16.26
CA VAL A 204 1.55 3.78 -16.95
C VAL A 204 1.27 3.78 -18.47
N ASN A 205 1.09 2.60 -19.07
CA ASN A 205 0.79 2.49 -20.52
C ASN A 205 -0.60 3.02 -20.88
N GLY A 206 -1.56 2.91 -19.97
CA GLY A 206 -2.92 3.41 -20.18
C GLY A 206 -3.06 4.91 -19.97
N ALA A 207 -2.20 5.54 -19.18
CA ALA A 207 -2.26 6.96 -18.88
C ALA A 207 -2.08 7.80 -20.13
N ASP A 208 -1.06 7.54 -20.94
CA ASP A 208 -0.81 8.32 -22.15
C ASP A 208 -1.95 8.19 -23.17
N ARG A 209 -2.47 6.99 -23.38
CA ARG A 209 -3.57 6.76 -24.35
C ARG A 209 -4.86 7.49 -23.97
N ARG A 210 -5.25 7.49 -22.70
CA ARG A 210 -6.50 8.11 -22.23
C ARG A 210 -6.46 9.63 -22.20
N PHE A 211 -5.30 10.22 -21.94
CA PHE A 211 -5.17 11.69 -21.91
C PHE A 211 -5.14 12.31 -23.31
N TRP A 212 -4.62 11.62 -24.32
CA TRP A 212 -4.63 12.09 -25.71
C TRP A 212 -6.04 12.14 -26.31
N TYR A 213 -6.89 11.14 -26.04
CA TYR A 213 -8.28 11.13 -26.53
C TYR A 213 -9.15 12.29 -25.98
N LEU A 214 -8.75 12.91 -24.91
CA LEU A 214 -9.50 14.01 -24.27
C LEU A 214 -9.04 15.40 -24.74
N SER A 215 -7.80 15.54 -25.23
CA SER A 215 -7.30 16.77 -25.84
C SER A 215 -7.84 16.99 -27.24
N GLU A 216 -8.32 15.94 -27.92
CA GLU A 216 -8.95 16.05 -29.23
C GLU A 216 -10.47 16.41 -29.17
N GLN A 217 -11.07 16.34 -27.96
CA GLN A 217 -12.49 16.65 -27.73
C GLN A 217 -12.72 18.03 -27.07
N ALA A 218 -11.67 18.74 -26.70
CA ALA A 218 -11.71 20.10 -26.12
C ALA A 218 -11.27 21.15 -27.11
#